data_e999f308a8684dfa0215a6ce6462df3b
#
_entry.id   e999f308a8684dfa0215a6ce6462df3b
#
_cell.length_a   1.000
_cell.length_b   1.000
_cell.length_c   1.000
_cell.angle_alpha   90.00
_cell.angle_beta   90.00
_cell.angle_gamma   90.00
#
_symmetry.space_group_name_H-M   'P 1'
#
loop_
_entity.id
_entity.type
_entity.pdbx_description
1 polymer ?
#
loop_
_entity_poly.entity_id
_entity_poly.type
_entity_poly.pdbx_seq_one_letter_code
_entity_poly.pdbx_strand_id
1 'polypeptide(L)'
;MKAKKPKLSLSNILFGLFIVLMIIPQSRQFIQIQLQKGLSLFSPSIEDEDERIQLQTYQWNLQDINGDVYDFSSAKNKVVFINFWATWCPPCIAEMPDLDELYKDYKDKVEFLFVTNDDKEKVKTFLKKNGYTLDVYYPISNHPNFEVSSIPRTFLIDKKGNIVIDKTGVANWNGDKVRATLDELLND
;
A
#
# COMPACT_ATOMS: atom_id res chain seq x y z
N MET A 1 -29.05 33.46 -44.69
CA MET A 1 -28.69 33.28 -43.27
C MET A 1 -27.27 32.77 -43.15
N LYS A 2 -26.31 33.61 -42.70
CA LYS A 2 -24.92 33.17 -42.49
C LYS A 2 -24.82 32.51 -41.12
N ALA A 3 -24.56 31.21 -41.09
CA ALA A 3 -24.32 30.45 -39.86
C ALA A 3 -23.04 31.00 -39.17
N LYS A 4 -23.19 31.55 -37.98
CA LYS A 4 -22.09 32.05 -37.15
C LYS A 4 -21.25 30.83 -36.67
N LYS A 5 -20.05 30.68 -37.20
CA LYS A 5 -19.10 29.61 -36.74
C LYS A 5 -18.90 29.82 -35.24
N PRO A 6 -19.07 28.77 -34.41
CA PRO A 6 -18.82 28.87 -32.97
C PRO A 6 -17.33 29.20 -32.76
N LYS A 7 -17.05 30.32 -32.09
CA LYS A 7 -15.69 30.64 -31.64
C LYS A 7 -15.36 29.65 -30.56
N LEU A 8 -14.40 28.74 -30.83
CA LEU A 8 -13.83 27.91 -29.79
C LEU A 8 -13.15 28.83 -28.75
N SER A 9 -13.77 28.94 -27.59
CA SER A 9 -13.16 29.60 -26.43
C SER A 9 -11.98 28.76 -25.95
N LEU A 10 -10.91 29.42 -25.50
CA LEU A 10 -9.75 28.75 -24.88
C LEU A 10 -10.20 27.80 -23.76
N SER A 11 -11.22 28.18 -22.99
CA SER A 11 -11.84 27.35 -21.95
C SER A 11 -12.41 26.05 -22.50
N ASN A 12 -13.10 26.09 -23.68
CA ASN A 12 -13.67 24.88 -24.29
C ASN A 12 -12.59 23.95 -24.83
N ILE A 13 -11.47 24.53 -25.32
CA ILE A 13 -10.31 23.75 -25.79
C ILE A 13 -9.66 23.04 -24.60
N LEU A 14 -9.42 23.76 -23.49
CA LEU A 14 -8.82 23.21 -22.27
C LEU A 14 -9.74 22.12 -21.66
N PHE A 15 -11.04 22.34 -21.64
CA PHE A 15 -12.02 21.35 -21.16
C PHE A 15 -12.03 20.11 -22.05
N GLY A 16 -12.01 20.28 -23.38
CA GLY A 16 -11.93 19.16 -24.32
C GLY A 16 -10.63 18.36 -24.15
N LEU A 17 -9.50 19.03 -23.98
CA LEU A 17 -8.19 18.39 -23.71
C LEU A 17 -8.24 17.61 -22.38
N PHE A 18 -8.82 18.18 -21.32
CA PHE A 18 -9.01 17.52 -20.04
C PHE A 18 -9.84 16.24 -20.18
N ILE A 19 -10.95 16.28 -20.92
CA ILE A 19 -11.78 15.09 -21.19
C ILE A 19 -10.96 14.02 -21.92
N VAL A 20 -10.21 14.38 -22.96
CA VAL A 20 -9.37 13.45 -23.70
C VAL A 20 -8.32 12.79 -22.78
N LEU A 21 -7.65 13.57 -21.94
CA LEU A 21 -6.69 13.05 -20.96
C LEU A 21 -7.34 12.08 -19.95
N MET A 22 -8.58 12.30 -19.57
CA MET A 22 -9.32 11.42 -18.64
C MET A 22 -9.84 10.13 -19.32
N ILE A 23 -10.00 10.13 -20.64
CA ILE A 23 -10.41 8.92 -21.39
C ILE A 23 -9.21 7.97 -21.61
N ILE A 24 -7.99 8.49 -21.75
CA ILE A 24 -6.78 7.68 -21.97
C ILE A 24 -6.40 7.02 -20.63
N PRO A 25 -6.38 5.66 -20.52
CA PRO A 25 -6.15 4.96 -19.25
C PRO A 25 -4.82 5.34 -18.59
N GLN A 26 -3.75 5.48 -19.38
CA GLN A 26 -2.41 5.81 -18.88
C GLN A 26 -2.35 7.22 -18.25
N SER A 27 -2.98 8.21 -18.91
CA SER A 27 -3.03 9.58 -18.39
C SER A 27 -3.86 9.66 -17.13
N ARG A 28 -5.00 8.97 -17.09
CA ARG A 28 -5.86 8.89 -15.91
C ARG A 28 -5.12 8.28 -14.72
N GLN A 29 -4.44 7.15 -14.93
CA GLN A 29 -3.66 6.49 -13.88
C GLN A 29 -2.55 7.41 -13.36
N PHE A 30 -1.82 8.08 -14.25
CA PHE A 30 -0.79 9.05 -13.86
C PHE A 30 -1.35 10.18 -12.99
N ILE A 31 -2.45 10.80 -13.42
CA ILE A 31 -3.12 11.89 -12.66
C ILE A 31 -3.57 11.37 -11.28
N GLN A 32 -4.19 10.19 -11.22
CA GLN A 32 -4.62 9.58 -9.97
C GLN A 32 -3.44 9.34 -9.02
N ILE A 33 -2.31 8.82 -9.51
CA ILE A 33 -1.11 8.61 -8.69
C ILE A 33 -0.60 9.93 -8.14
N GLN A 34 -0.53 11.01 -8.95
CA GLN A 34 -0.06 12.31 -8.46
C GLN A 34 -0.99 12.92 -7.40
N LEU A 35 -2.31 12.79 -7.57
CA LEU A 35 -3.28 13.22 -6.57
C LEU A 35 -3.15 12.42 -5.26
N GLN A 36 -2.96 11.11 -5.35
CA GLN A 36 -2.78 10.24 -4.19
C GLN A 36 -1.47 10.52 -3.45
N LYS A 37 -0.38 10.86 -4.17
CA LYS A 37 0.87 11.34 -3.55
C LYS A 37 0.66 12.61 -2.72
N GLY A 38 -0.23 13.50 -3.14
CA GLY A 38 -0.61 14.67 -2.34
C GLY A 38 -1.37 14.29 -1.05
N LEU A 39 -2.17 13.22 -1.09
CA LEU A 39 -2.91 12.71 0.08
C LEU A 39 -2.02 11.86 1.00
N SER A 40 -0.95 11.25 0.49
CA SER A 40 0.01 10.47 1.29
C SER A 40 0.91 11.32 2.20
N LEU A 41 0.72 12.64 2.26
CA LEU A 41 1.44 13.50 3.20
C LEU A 41 0.95 13.33 4.65
N PHE A 42 -0.21 12.70 4.86
CA PHE A 42 -0.76 12.50 6.20
C PHE A 42 -0.32 11.14 6.76
N SER A 43 0.26 11.18 7.96
CA SER A 43 0.60 9.97 8.72
C SER A 43 -0.67 9.21 9.11
N PRO A 44 -0.59 7.87 9.23
CA PRO A 44 -1.73 7.07 9.70
C PRO A 44 -2.05 7.38 11.16
N SER A 45 -3.30 7.06 11.56
CA SER A 45 -3.68 7.03 12.97
C SER A 45 -2.98 5.86 13.67
N ILE A 46 -2.63 6.05 14.92
CA ILE A 46 -2.16 4.99 15.82
C ILE A 46 -3.31 4.74 16.78
N GLU A 47 -3.69 3.48 16.93
CA GLU A 47 -4.76 3.08 17.84
C GLU A 47 -4.30 3.23 19.31
N ASP A 48 -5.17 3.80 20.15
CA ASP A 48 -4.91 3.89 21.59
C ASP A 48 -4.79 2.48 22.20
N GLU A 49 -3.96 2.31 23.21
CA GLU A 49 -3.61 0.98 23.74
C GLU A 49 -4.83 0.15 24.17
N ASP A 50 -5.84 0.79 24.74
CA ASP A 50 -7.09 0.18 25.20
C ASP A 50 -8.08 -0.16 24.06
N GLU A 51 -7.88 0.39 22.87
CA GLU A 51 -8.68 0.13 21.66
C GLU A 51 -8.03 -0.88 20.69
N ARG A 52 -6.78 -1.27 20.92
CA ARG A 52 -6.04 -2.20 20.04
C ARG A 52 -6.68 -3.58 20.02
N ILE A 53 -6.91 -4.07 18.83
CA ILE A 53 -7.39 -5.44 18.58
C ILE A 53 -6.20 -6.38 18.60
N GLN A 54 -6.26 -7.44 19.40
CA GLN A 54 -5.26 -8.49 19.39
C GLN A 54 -5.52 -9.51 18.28
N LEU A 55 -4.48 -10.01 17.63
CA LEU A 55 -4.57 -11.09 16.66
C LEU A 55 -5.23 -12.33 17.30
N GLN A 56 -6.24 -12.86 16.63
CA GLN A 56 -6.93 -14.08 17.08
C GLN A 56 -6.06 -15.33 16.91
N THR A 57 -5.16 -15.33 15.91
CA THR A 57 -4.32 -16.45 15.56
C THR A 57 -3.09 -15.98 14.79
N TYR A 58 -2.03 -16.80 14.80
CA TYR A 58 -0.88 -16.69 13.89
C TYR A 58 -0.88 -17.80 12.81
N GLN A 59 -1.98 -18.55 12.69
CA GLN A 59 -2.11 -19.60 11.67
C GLN A 59 -2.53 -18.96 10.34
N TRP A 60 -1.55 -18.64 9.53
CA TRP A 60 -1.75 -18.10 8.18
C TRP A 60 -0.59 -18.51 7.29
N ASN A 61 -0.90 -19.20 6.19
CA ASN A 61 0.09 -19.60 5.23
C ASN A 61 0.04 -18.67 4.02
N LEU A 62 1.20 -18.18 3.67
CA LEU A 62 1.45 -17.37 2.49
C LEU A 62 2.43 -18.10 1.59
N GLN A 63 2.49 -17.72 0.32
CA GLN A 63 3.49 -18.17 -0.63
C GLN A 63 4.27 -16.96 -1.11
N ASP A 64 5.58 -17.03 -1.08
CA ASP A 64 6.41 -15.97 -1.64
C ASP A 64 6.34 -15.94 -3.19
N ILE A 65 6.99 -14.97 -3.80
CA ILE A 65 7.00 -14.81 -5.26
C ILE A 65 7.71 -15.96 -5.99
N ASN A 66 8.58 -16.74 -5.30
CA ASN A 66 9.30 -17.88 -5.84
C ASN A 66 8.50 -19.20 -5.69
N GLY A 67 7.49 -19.21 -4.84
CA GLY A 67 6.64 -20.36 -4.58
C GLY A 67 6.92 -21.04 -3.24
N ASP A 68 7.83 -20.51 -2.43
CA ASP A 68 8.14 -21.03 -1.10
C ASP A 68 7.05 -20.65 -0.10
N VAL A 69 6.71 -21.59 0.78
CA VAL A 69 5.66 -21.36 1.79
C VAL A 69 6.24 -20.60 2.97
N TYR A 70 5.58 -19.49 3.33
CA TYR A 70 5.83 -18.72 4.54
C TYR A 70 4.73 -19.00 5.56
N ASP A 71 5.10 -19.51 6.73
CA ASP A 71 4.21 -19.70 7.87
C ASP A 71 4.27 -18.46 8.77
N PHE A 72 3.14 -17.74 8.87
CA PHE A 72 3.03 -16.52 9.67
C PHE A 72 3.27 -16.75 11.17
N SER A 73 3.21 -17.99 11.64
CA SER A 73 3.56 -18.31 13.03
C SER A 73 5.02 -17.94 13.38
N SER A 74 5.90 -17.86 12.37
CA SER A 74 7.29 -17.40 12.50
C SER A 74 7.42 -15.90 12.82
N ALA A 75 6.35 -15.13 12.62
CA ALA A 75 6.27 -13.70 12.96
C ALA A 75 5.86 -13.45 14.43
N LYS A 76 5.55 -14.50 15.20
CA LYS A 76 5.21 -14.37 16.61
C LYS A 76 6.36 -13.74 17.39
N ASN A 77 6.04 -12.80 18.30
CA ASN A 77 6.98 -12.01 19.08
C ASN A 77 7.86 -11.04 18.25
N LYS A 78 7.47 -10.76 17.01
CA LYS A 78 8.11 -9.73 16.17
C LYS A 78 7.17 -8.55 15.97
N VAL A 79 7.72 -7.39 15.65
CA VAL A 79 6.96 -6.29 15.03
C VAL A 79 6.70 -6.67 13.59
N VAL A 80 5.43 -6.58 13.15
CA VAL A 80 5.02 -7.02 11.81
C VAL A 80 4.35 -5.86 11.07
N PHE A 81 4.74 -5.66 9.83
CA PHE A 81 4.15 -4.69 8.91
C PHE A 81 3.54 -5.42 7.71
N ILE A 82 2.22 -5.39 7.58
CA ILE A 82 1.50 -6.05 6.49
C ILE A 82 0.85 -4.99 5.62
N ASN A 83 1.16 -4.98 4.31
CA ASN A 83 0.54 -4.08 3.33
C ASN A 83 -0.13 -4.89 2.22
N PHE A 84 -1.44 -4.68 2.03
CA PHE A 84 -2.22 -5.28 0.95
C PHE A 84 -2.29 -4.33 -0.24
N TRP A 85 -1.86 -4.79 -1.40
CA TRP A 85 -1.66 -3.95 -2.58
C TRP A 85 -1.87 -4.69 -3.90
N ALA A 86 -1.83 -3.96 -5.04
CA ALA A 86 -1.78 -4.52 -6.39
C ALA A 86 -1.13 -3.56 -7.40
N THR A 87 -0.60 -4.09 -8.49
CA THR A 87 0.06 -3.30 -9.55
C THR A 87 -0.90 -2.42 -10.34
N TRP A 88 -2.18 -2.71 -10.32
CA TRP A 88 -3.25 -1.94 -10.98
C TRP A 88 -3.92 -0.92 -10.08
N CYS A 89 -3.52 -0.82 -8.80
CA CYS A 89 -4.09 0.06 -7.78
C CYS A 89 -3.31 1.39 -7.73
N PRO A 90 -3.83 2.51 -8.29
CA PRO A 90 -3.11 3.78 -8.31
C PRO A 90 -2.72 4.31 -6.93
N PRO A 91 -3.60 4.26 -5.89
CA PRO A 91 -3.20 4.67 -4.55
C PRO A 91 -2.09 3.79 -3.96
N CYS A 92 -2.11 2.46 -4.20
CA CYS A 92 -1.03 1.57 -3.76
C CYS A 92 0.32 1.95 -4.39
N ILE A 93 0.31 2.24 -5.71
CA ILE A 93 1.53 2.65 -6.43
C ILE A 93 2.07 3.99 -5.89
N ALA A 94 1.17 4.88 -5.45
CA ALA A 94 1.56 6.20 -4.95
C ALA A 94 2.39 6.11 -3.65
N GLU A 95 2.12 5.14 -2.78
CA GLU A 95 2.84 4.95 -1.50
C GLU A 95 4.06 4.03 -1.59
N MET A 96 4.24 3.30 -2.71
CA MET A 96 5.35 2.34 -2.86
C MET A 96 6.75 2.94 -2.67
N PRO A 97 7.08 4.16 -3.12
CA PRO A 97 8.39 4.76 -2.83
C PRO A 97 8.68 4.86 -1.33
N ASP A 98 7.71 5.34 -0.55
CA ASP A 98 7.85 5.50 0.90
C ASP A 98 7.95 4.13 1.59
N LEU A 99 7.17 3.15 1.13
CA LEU A 99 7.22 1.78 1.65
C LEU A 99 8.55 1.08 1.33
N ASP A 100 9.13 1.30 0.15
CA ASP A 100 10.42 0.73 -0.23
C ASP A 100 11.58 1.32 0.60
N GLU A 101 11.53 2.63 0.89
CA GLU A 101 12.51 3.28 1.77
C GLU A 101 12.37 2.76 3.21
N LEU A 102 11.15 2.70 3.75
CA LEU A 102 10.89 2.17 5.08
C LEU A 102 11.36 0.70 5.19
N TYR A 103 11.04 -0.12 4.19
CA TYR A 103 11.47 -1.52 4.12
C TYR A 103 12.98 -1.66 4.16
N LYS A 104 13.72 -0.89 3.36
CA LYS A 104 15.19 -0.93 3.33
C LYS A 104 15.82 -0.64 4.70
N ASP A 105 15.22 0.29 5.45
CA ASP A 105 15.74 0.71 6.74
C ASP A 105 15.40 -0.25 7.89
N TYR A 106 14.29 -0.99 7.79
CA TYR A 106 13.75 -1.78 8.91
C TYR A 106 13.64 -3.28 8.64
N LYS A 107 13.87 -3.79 7.43
CA LYS A 107 13.67 -5.22 7.07
C LYS A 107 14.42 -6.23 7.93
N ASP A 108 15.52 -5.83 8.53
CA ASP A 108 16.32 -6.73 9.40
C ASP A 108 15.79 -6.77 10.85
N LYS A 109 14.77 -5.92 11.18
CA LYS A 109 14.22 -5.78 12.53
C LYS A 109 12.71 -5.98 12.58
N VAL A 110 12.01 -5.68 11.50
CA VAL A 110 10.55 -5.75 11.33
C VAL A 110 10.24 -6.80 10.27
N GLU A 111 9.25 -7.62 10.52
CA GLU A 111 8.73 -8.59 9.56
C GLU A 111 7.80 -7.89 8.58
N PHE A 112 8.23 -7.69 7.33
CA PHE A 112 7.41 -7.05 6.30
C PHE A 112 6.75 -8.09 5.40
N LEU A 113 5.45 -7.95 5.20
CA LEU A 113 4.65 -8.78 4.30
C LEU A 113 3.89 -7.89 3.31
N PHE A 114 4.38 -7.81 2.07
CA PHE A 114 3.66 -7.13 0.98
C PHE A 114 2.74 -8.13 0.31
N VAL A 115 1.47 -8.14 0.70
CA VAL A 115 0.50 -9.17 0.32
C VAL A 115 -0.31 -8.74 -0.89
N THR A 116 -0.42 -9.62 -1.89
CA THR A 116 -1.19 -9.35 -3.11
C THR A 116 -1.85 -10.63 -3.66
N ASN A 117 -2.94 -10.43 -4.42
CA ASN A 117 -3.57 -11.48 -5.25
C ASN A 117 -3.36 -11.22 -6.75
N ASP A 118 -2.47 -10.26 -7.11
CA ASP A 118 -2.21 -9.91 -8.50
C ASP A 118 -1.35 -10.98 -9.20
N ASP A 119 -1.32 -10.93 -10.52
CA ASP A 119 -0.53 -11.86 -11.34
C ASP A 119 0.98 -11.76 -11.02
N LYS A 120 1.62 -12.91 -10.78
CA LYS A 120 3.03 -12.98 -10.35
C LYS A 120 3.98 -12.33 -11.36
N GLU A 121 3.75 -12.49 -12.66
CA GLU A 121 4.62 -11.92 -13.68
C GLU A 121 4.45 -10.39 -13.83
N LYS A 122 3.22 -9.90 -13.62
CA LYS A 122 2.97 -8.45 -13.51
C LYS A 122 3.68 -7.86 -12.31
N VAL A 123 3.60 -8.52 -11.16
CA VAL A 123 4.27 -8.10 -9.92
C VAL A 123 5.79 -8.07 -10.12
N LYS A 124 6.40 -9.14 -10.63
CA LYS A 124 7.85 -9.19 -10.95
C LYS A 124 8.28 -8.07 -11.89
N THR A 125 7.50 -7.85 -12.95
CA THR A 125 7.75 -6.80 -13.92
C THR A 125 7.68 -5.41 -13.28
N PHE A 126 6.67 -5.19 -12.43
CA PHE A 126 6.48 -3.94 -11.70
C PHE A 126 7.65 -3.65 -10.73
N LEU A 127 8.04 -4.63 -9.91
CA LEU A 127 9.16 -4.49 -8.97
C LEU A 127 10.46 -4.19 -9.72
N LYS A 128 10.78 -4.97 -10.75
CA LYS A 128 11.99 -4.78 -11.57
C LYS A 128 12.02 -3.41 -12.25
N LYS A 129 10.90 -2.97 -12.82
CA LYS A 129 10.79 -1.69 -13.53
C LYS A 129 11.06 -0.50 -12.60
N ASN A 130 10.61 -0.59 -11.35
CA ASN A 130 10.73 0.49 -10.37
C ASN A 130 11.94 0.34 -9.44
N GLY A 131 12.70 -0.76 -9.53
CA GLY A 131 13.86 -1.03 -8.69
C GLY A 131 13.53 -1.36 -7.24
N TYR A 132 12.31 -1.86 -6.97
CA TYR A 132 11.87 -2.26 -5.64
C TYR A 132 12.34 -3.67 -5.30
N THR A 133 12.73 -3.88 -4.02
CA THR A 133 13.23 -5.16 -3.50
C THR A 133 12.31 -5.73 -2.40
N LEU A 134 11.01 -5.43 -2.48
CA LEU A 134 10.00 -5.80 -1.49
C LEU A 134 9.77 -7.32 -1.46
N ASP A 135 9.62 -7.89 -0.27
CA ASP A 135 9.22 -9.28 -0.08
C ASP A 135 7.71 -9.43 -0.29
N VAL A 136 7.32 -10.00 -1.43
CA VAL A 136 5.93 -10.12 -1.85
C VAL A 136 5.40 -11.52 -1.60
N TYR A 137 4.20 -11.56 -1.03
CA TYR A 137 3.51 -12.77 -0.62
C TYR A 137 2.11 -12.88 -1.23
N TYR A 138 1.68 -14.11 -1.43
CA TYR A 138 0.36 -14.50 -1.93
C TYR A 138 -0.35 -15.33 -0.87
N PRO A 139 -1.56 -14.94 -0.40
CA PRO A 139 -2.26 -15.70 0.61
C PRO A 139 -2.71 -17.06 0.06
N ILE A 140 -2.40 -18.14 0.78
CA ILE A 140 -2.90 -19.50 0.49
C ILE A 140 -4.26 -19.69 1.15
N SER A 141 -4.50 -19.01 2.28
CA SER A 141 -5.75 -19.06 3.04
C SER A 141 -6.16 -17.66 3.52
N ASN A 142 -7.41 -17.50 3.92
CA ASN A 142 -7.87 -16.27 4.57
C ASN A 142 -7.38 -16.22 6.03
N HIS A 143 -7.25 -15.00 6.55
CA HIS A 143 -6.93 -14.76 7.96
C HIS A 143 -8.05 -13.92 8.61
N PRO A 144 -8.55 -14.30 9.80
CA PRO A 144 -9.73 -13.67 10.39
C PRO A 144 -9.56 -12.17 10.72
N ASN A 145 -8.33 -11.73 11.03
CA ASN A 145 -8.06 -10.31 11.31
C ASN A 145 -7.76 -9.49 10.03
N PHE A 146 -7.53 -10.14 8.88
CA PHE A 146 -7.11 -9.46 7.65
C PHE A 146 -8.12 -9.62 6.53
N GLU A 147 -9.42 -9.35 6.83
CA GLU A 147 -10.45 -9.23 5.79
C GLU A 147 -10.32 -7.88 5.08
N VAL A 148 -9.77 -7.91 3.86
CA VAL A 148 -9.48 -6.70 3.08
C VAL A 148 -10.48 -6.52 1.96
N SER A 149 -11.41 -5.58 2.13
CA SER A 149 -12.42 -5.22 1.13
C SER A 149 -11.94 -4.14 0.14
N SER A 150 -10.92 -3.39 0.51
CA SER A 150 -10.32 -2.34 -0.34
C SER A 150 -8.83 -2.19 -0.08
N ILE A 151 -8.08 -1.81 -1.12
CA ILE A 151 -6.62 -1.61 -1.09
C ILE A 151 -6.27 -0.16 -1.49
N PRO A 152 -5.14 0.37 -0.99
CA PRO A 152 -4.22 -0.25 -0.04
C PRO A 152 -4.85 -0.40 1.36
N ARG A 153 -4.47 -1.45 2.07
CA ARG A 153 -4.74 -1.57 3.50
C ARG A 153 -3.49 -2.07 4.21
N THR A 154 -3.12 -1.39 5.30
CA THR A 154 -1.88 -1.66 6.00
C THR A 154 -2.13 -1.85 7.48
N PHE A 155 -1.51 -2.89 8.04
CA PHE A 155 -1.51 -3.19 9.46
C PHE A 155 -0.09 -3.11 10.01
N LEU A 156 0.07 -2.48 11.17
CA LEU A 156 1.26 -2.56 12.00
C LEU A 156 0.90 -3.28 13.29
N ILE A 157 1.68 -4.31 13.64
CA ILE A 157 1.38 -5.21 14.75
C ILE A 157 2.59 -5.23 15.67
N ASP A 158 2.36 -5.11 16.97
CA ASP A 158 3.41 -5.17 18.00
C ASP A 158 3.87 -6.61 18.31
N LYS A 159 4.91 -6.75 19.13
CA LYS A 159 5.46 -8.07 19.55
C LYS A 159 4.45 -8.91 20.33
N LYS A 160 3.43 -8.30 20.95
CA LYS A 160 2.37 -8.98 21.70
C LYS A 160 1.22 -9.42 20.80
N GLY A 161 1.23 -9.02 19.53
CA GLY A 161 0.18 -9.32 18.55
C GLY A 161 -0.98 -8.33 18.57
N ASN A 162 -0.83 -7.14 19.15
CA ASN A 162 -1.83 -6.09 19.07
C ASN A 162 -1.67 -5.30 17.77
N ILE A 163 -2.78 -5.02 17.10
CA ILE A 163 -2.82 -4.17 15.91
C ILE A 163 -2.73 -2.71 16.36
N VAL A 164 -1.59 -2.07 16.10
CA VAL A 164 -1.26 -0.69 16.47
C VAL A 164 -1.72 0.29 15.41
N ILE A 165 -1.69 -0.12 14.14
CA ILE A 165 -2.21 0.65 13.01
C ILE A 165 -3.06 -0.28 12.14
N ASP A 166 -4.29 0.15 11.81
CA ASP A 166 -5.15 -0.43 10.78
C ASP A 166 -5.58 0.70 9.85
N LYS A 167 -4.91 0.83 8.72
CA LYS A 167 -5.14 1.95 7.79
C LYS A 167 -5.61 1.47 6.43
N THR A 168 -6.79 1.91 6.03
CA THR A 168 -7.27 1.82 4.64
C THR A 168 -6.97 3.11 3.89
N GLY A 169 -6.48 2.99 2.64
CA GLY A 169 -6.07 4.11 1.80
C GLY A 169 -4.63 4.56 2.06
N VAL A 170 -4.18 5.51 1.25
CA VAL A 170 -2.79 6.01 1.30
C VAL A 170 -2.45 6.70 2.61
N ALA A 171 -1.18 6.57 3.02
CA ALA A 171 -0.62 7.29 4.15
C ALA A 171 0.87 7.58 3.93
N ASN A 172 1.43 8.46 4.79
CA ASN A 172 2.87 8.71 4.86
C ASN A 172 3.54 7.62 5.69
N TRP A 173 3.95 6.54 5.03
CA TRP A 173 4.57 5.39 5.70
C TRP A 173 6.01 5.64 6.11
N ASN A 174 6.72 6.54 5.42
CA ASN A 174 8.11 6.87 5.71
C ASN A 174 8.26 8.13 6.58
N GLY A 175 7.16 8.68 7.09
CA GLY A 175 7.15 9.87 7.94
C GLY A 175 7.64 9.61 9.37
N ASP A 176 8.08 10.68 10.04
CA ASP A 176 8.64 10.63 11.39
C ASP A 176 7.74 9.91 12.40
N LYS A 177 6.42 10.07 12.29
CA LYS A 177 5.47 9.42 13.19
C LYS A 177 5.52 7.89 13.09
N VAL A 178 5.53 7.33 11.87
CA VAL A 178 5.60 5.86 11.64
C VAL A 178 6.95 5.33 12.09
N ARG A 179 8.04 6.03 11.76
CA ARG A 179 9.40 5.65 12.17
C ARG A 179 9.54 5.65 13.70
N ALA A 180 9.06 6.70 14.37
CA ALA A 180 9.08 6.77 15.84
C ALA A 180 8.26 5.62 16.46
N THR A 181 7.08 5.32 15.90
CA THR A 181 6.27 4.18 16.36
C THR A 181 7.00 2.85 16.18
N LEU A 182 7.63 2.61 15.02
CA LEU A 182 8.43 1.38 14.79
C LEU A 182 9.58 1.28 15.79
N ASP A 183 10.32 2.36 16.02
CA ASP A 183 11.44 2.39 16.96
C ASP A 183 10.97 2.12 18.40
N GLU A 184 9.82 2.65 18.81
CA GLU A 184 9.18 2.35 20.10
C GLU A 184 8.84 0.88 20.22
N LEU A 185 8.09 0.30 19.26
CA LEU A 185 7.69 -1.10 19.26
C LEU A 185 8.87 -2.10 19.20
N LEU A 186 10.00 -1.68 18.64
CA LEU A 186 11.22 -2.49 18.61
C LEU A 186 11.94 -2.52 19.93
N ASN A 187 11.77 -1.48 20.78
CA ASN A 187 12.41 -1.35 22.10
C ASN A 187 11.58 -1.94 23.24
N ASP A 188 10.25 -2.16 23.05
CA ASP A 188 9.36 -2.86 23.99
C ASP A 188 9.65 -4.39 23.98
#